data_09ce29825fba344864dd22d07cab1a58
#
_entry.id   09ce29825fba344864dd22d07cab1a58
#
_cell.length_a   1.000
_cell.length_b   1.000
_cell.length_c   1.000
_cell.angle_alpha   90.00
_cell.angle_beta   90.00
_cell.angle_gamma   90.00
#
_symmetry.space_group_name_H-M   'P 1'
#
loop_
_entity.id
_entity.type
_entity.pdbx_description
1 polymer ?
#
loop_
_entity_poly.entity_id
_entity_poly.type
_entity_poly.pdbx_seq_one_letter_code
_entity_poly.pdbx_strand_id
1 'polypeptide(L)'
;SDSGFFGMKNTANRVADFVLKGAGDNLDLLKAGLEGIKRGYDEATKLWGGALPDISQKTQELTLKLIEDRIAQLGGDTSGNAINLEA
;
A
#
# COMPACT_ATOMS: atom_id res chain seq x y z
N SER A 1 16.21 14.16 -4.77
CA SER A 1 16.56 15.10 -3.73
C SER A 1 15.78 14.81 -2.45
N ASP A 2 16.18 15.42 -1.38
CA ASP A 2 15.55 15.22 -0.09
C ASP A 2 14.09 15.67 -0.13
N SER A 3 13.80 16.73 -0.84
CA SER A 3 12.43 17.20 -0.96
C SER A 3 11.54 16.16 -1.60
N GLY A 4 12.03 15.51 -2.64
CA GLY A 4 11.28 14.46 -3.31
C GLY A 4 11.03 13.27 -2.40
N PHE A 5 12.04 12.91 -1.62
CA PHE A 5 11.91 11.79 -0.70
C PHE A 5 10.88 12.09 0.39
N PHE A 6 10.94 13.27 0.99
CA PHE A 6 9.98 13.63 2.02
C PHE A 6 8.57 13.76 1.46
N GLY A 7 8.42 14.30 0.25
CA GLY A 7 7.11 14.38 -0.38
C GLY A 7 6.52 13.01 -0.63
N MET A 8 7.33 12.09 -1.11
CA MET A 8 6.91 10.72 -1.34
C MET A 8 6.46 10.06 -0.04
N LYS A 9 7.27 10.20 1.01
CA LYS A 9 6.95 9.60 2.30
C LYS A 9 5.68 10.18 2.89
N ASN A 10 5.51 11.50 2.79
CA ASN A 10 4.32 12.15 3.30
C ASN A 10 3.07 11.69 2.56
N THR A 11 3.15 11.57 1.25
CA THR A 11 2.02 11.09 0.44
C THR A 11 1.66 9.67 0.83
N ALA A 12 2.66 8.79 0.92
CA ALA A 12 2.43 7.40 1.28
C ALA A 12 1.81 7.30 2.67
N ASN A 13 2.30 8.09 3.62
CA ASN A 13 1.77 8.08 4.97
C ASN A 13 0.32 8.54 5.01
N ARG A 14 -0.04 9.56 4.24
CA ARG A 14 -1.42 10.05 4.22
C ARG A 14 -2.38 9.02 3.64
N VAL A 15 -1.98 8.39 2.55
CA VAL A 15 -2.83 7.38 1.92
C VAL A 15 -2.98 6.18 2.84
N ALA A 16 -1.88 5.71 3.41
CA ALA A 16 -1.93 4.57 4.33
C ALA A 16 -2.76 4.91 5.56
N ASP A 17 -2.59 6.11 6.12
CA ASP A 17 -3.35 6.53 7.29
C ASP A 17 -4.85 6.55 7.02
N PHE A 18 -5.25 6.97 5.85
CA PHE A 18 -6.65 6.98 5.48
C PHE A 18 -7.24 5.58 5.60
N VAL A 19 -6.54 4.59 5.08
CA VAL A 19 -6.98 3.20 5.16
C VAL A 19 -6.91 2.68 6.59
N LEU A 20 -5.79 2.96 7.27
CA LEU A 20 -5.57 2.43 8.61
C LEU A 20 -6.58 2.97 9.61
N LYS A 21 -6.94 4.24 9.50
CA LYS A 21 -7.92 4.83 10.38
C LYS A 21 -9.33 4.34 10.05
N GLY A 22 -9.63 4.19 8.78
CA GLY A 22 -10.95 3.72 8.37
C GLY A 22 -11.19 2.25 8.71
N ALA A 23 -10.15 1.44 8.60
CA ALA A 23 -10.29 0.01 8.85
C ALA A 23 -10.06 -0.38 10.31
N GLY A 24 -9.26 0.40 11.04
CA GLY A 24 -8.93 0.09 12.41
C GLY A 24 -8.20 -1.25 12.50
N ASP A 25 -8.67 -2.14 13.33
CA ASP A 25 -8.07 -3.47 13.49
C ASP A 25 -8.82 -4.54 12.71
N ASN A 26 -9.70 -4.15 11.81
CA ASN A 26 -10.50 -5.10 11.03
C ASN A 26 -9.68 -5.58 9.84
N LEU A 27 -9.27 -6.84 9.87
CA LEU A 27 -8.44 -7.41 8.79
C LEU A 27 -9.14 -7.37 7.44
N ASP A 28 -10.42 -7.64 7.39
CA ASP A 28 -11.15 -7.65 6.13
C ASP A 28 -11.16 -6.25 5.50
N LEU A 29 -11.34 -5.22 6.32
CA LEU A 29 -11.34 -3.86 5.82
C LEU A 29 -9.94 -3.42 5.41
N LEU A 30 -8.91 -3.86 6.13
CA LEU A 30 -7.54 -3.57 5.76
C LEU A 30 -7.18 -4.21 4.43
N LYS A 31 -7.58 -5.44 4.22
CA LYS A 31 -7.33 -6.14 2.97
C LYS A 31 -8.10 -5.50 1.82
N ALA A 32 -9.34 -5.09 2.08
CA ALA A 32 -10.13 -4.41 1.07
C ALA A 32 -9.49 -3.08 0.68
N GLY A 33 -8.99 -2.34 1.67
CA GLY A 33 -8.29 -1.09 1.41
C GLY A 33 -7.02 -1.30 0.62
N LEU A 34 -6.27 -2.34 0.94
CA LEU A 34 -5.05 -2.68 0.21
C LEU A 34 -5.37 -2.97 -1.25
N GLU A 35 -6.40 -3.78 -1.49
CA GLU A 35 -6.82 -4.10 -2.85
C GLU A 35 -7.30 -2.87 -3.60
N GLY A 36 -8.02 -1.99 -2.93
CA GLY A 36 -8.50 -0.76 -3.53
C GLY A 36 -7.35 0.13 -3.97
N ILE A 37 -6.31 0.23 -3.16
CA ILE A 37 -5.13 1.02 -3.49
C ILE A 37 -4.40 0.40 -4.67
N LYS A 38 -4.22 -0.91 -4.67
CA LYS A 38 -3.57 -1.61 -5.79
C LYS A 38 -4.33 -1.37 -7.09
N ARG A 39 -5.64 -1.46 -7.02
CA ARG A 39 -6.47 -1.24 -8.21
C ARG A 39 -6.38 0.20 -8.70
N GLY A 40 -6.38 1.16 -7.77
CA GLY A 40 -6.25 2.56 -8.12
C GLY A 40 -4.94 2.87 -8.81
N TYR A 41 -3.85 2.31 -8.30
CA TYR A 41 -2.54 2.50 -8.93
C TYR A 41 -2.45 1.79 -10.28
N ASP A 42 -3.10 0.64 -10.41
CA ASP A 42 -3.13 -0.08 -11.68
C ASP A 42 -3.84 0.76 -12.74
N GLU A 43 -4.96 1.36 -12.38
CA GLU A 43 -5.69 2.23 -13.30
C GLU A 43 -4.87 3.47 -13.66
N ALA A 44 -4.20 4.06 -12.68
CA ALA A 44 -3.35 5.21 -12.93
C ALA A 44 -2.20 4.85 -13.86
N THR A 45 -1.62 3.67 -13.69
CA THR A 45 -0.55 3.19 -14.54
C THR A 45 -1.02 3.10 -15.99
N LYS A 46 -2.22 2.60 -16.20
CA LYS A 46 -2.78 2.49 -17.54
C LYS A 46 -2.98 3.86 -18.16
N LEU A 47 -3.45 4.82 -17.38
CA LEU A 47 -3.66 6.17 -17.87
C LEU A 47 -2.36 6.86 -18.24
N TRP A 48 -1.26 6.45 -17.64
CA TRP A 48 0.06 7.00 -17.95
C TRP A 48 0.76 6.23 -19.07
N GLY A 49 0.07 5.32 -19.72
CA GLY A 49 0.62 4.60 -20.87
C GLY A 49 1.42 3.36 -20.51
N GLY A 50 1.21 2.83 -19.34
CA GLY A 50 1.82 1.56 -18.93
C GLY A 50 2.84 1.66 -17.81
N ALA A 51 3.27 2.85 -17.45
CA ALA A 51 4.19 3.01 -16.34
C ALA A 51 4.01 4.37 -15.68
N LEU A 52 4.08 4.41 -14.36
CA LEU A 52 4.04 5.66 -13.61
C LEU A 52 5.45 6.21 -13.49
N PRO A 53 5.60 7.53 -13.23
CA PRO A 53 6.92 8.08 -12.90
C PRO A 53 7.51 7.35 -11.70
N ASP A 54 8.84 7.31 -11.61
CA ASP A 54 9.54 6.60 -10.56
C ASP A 54 9.09 7.00 -9.16
N ILE A 55 8.88 8.28 -8.94
CA ILE A 55 8.48 8.76 -7.62
C ILE A 55 7.11 8.20 -7.25
N SER A 56 6.22 8.06 -8.21
CA SER A 56 4.89 7.50 -7.97
C SER A 56 4.96 6.01 -7.70
N GLN A 57 5.84 5.31 -8.41
CA GLN A 57 6.05 3.88 -8.16
C GLN A 57 6.57 3.63 -6.76
N LYS A 58 7.51 4.46 -6.31
CA LYS A 58 8.06 4.32 -4.96
C LYS A 58 7.05 4.69 -3.90
N THR A 59 6.22 5.69 -4.16
CA THR A 59 5.15 6.07 -3.25
C THR A 59 4.16 4.92 -3.10
N GLN A 60 3.84 4.27 -4.21
CA GLN A 60 2.95 3.11 -4.19
C GLN A 60 3.53 1.98 -3.33
N GLU A 61 4.79 1.66 -3.55
CA GLU A 61 5.45 0.59 -2.80
C GLU A 61 5.41 0.87 -1.31
N LEU A 62 5.72 2.11 -0.93
CA LEU A 62 5.74 2.48 0.47
C LEU A 62 4.33 2.45 1.07
N THR A 63 3.34 2.94 0.35
CA THR A 63 1.96 2.92 0.80
C THR A 63 1.49 1.49 1.07
N LEU A 64 1.74 0.60 0.11
CA LEU A 64 1.31 -0.79 0.24
C LEU A 64 2.02 -1.47 1.41
N LYS A 65 3.31 -1.19 1.58
CA LYS A 65 4.07 -1.78 2.66
C LYS A 65 3.53 -1.36 4.02
N LEU A 66 3.15 -0.10 4.18
CA LEU A 66 2.61 0.37 5.44
C LEU A 66 1.32 -0.38 5.81
N ILE A 67 0.47 -0.61 4.84
CA ILE A 67 -0.78 -1.33 5.09
C ILE A 67 -0.51 -2.81 5.32
N GLU A 68 0.37 -3.40 4.52
CA GLU A 68 0.74 -4.81 4.68
C GLU A 68 1.37 -5.07 6.05
N ASP A 69 2.20 -4.14 6.51
CA ASP A 69 2.81 -4.28 7.84
C ASP A 69 1.74 -4.31 8.92
N ARG A 70 0.70 -3.49 8.77
CA ARG A 70 -0.38 -3.48 9.75
C ARG A 70 -1.16 -4.79 9.72
N ILE A 71 -1.43 -5.31 8.53
CA ILE A 71 -2.11 -6.59 8.39
C ILE A 71 -1.29 -7.69 9.07
N ALA A 72 0.01 -7.68 8.85
CA ALA A 72 0.90 -8.66 9.46
C ALA A 72 0.93 -8.55 10.98
N GLN A 73 0.92 -7.33 11.50
CA GLN A 73 0.88 -7.11 12.94
C GLN A 73 -0.37 -7.71 13.58
N LEU A 74 -1.46 -7.72 12.84
CA LEU A 74 -2.71 -8.29 13.32
C LEU A 74 -2.84 -9.78 13.03
N GLY A 75 -1.78 -10.39 12.52
CA GLY A 75 -1.78 -11.83 12.25
C GLY A 75 -2.39 -12.22 10.92
N GLY A 76 -2.60 -11.25 10.04
CA GLY A 76 -3.18 -11.52 8.73
C GLY A 76 -2.16 -11.92 7.70
N ASP A 77 -2.64 -12.40 6.58
CA ASP A 77 -1.82 -12.81 5.45
C ASP A 77 -1.91 -11.73 4.38
N THR A 78 -0.80 -11.16 3.99
CA THR A 78 -0.78 -10.06 3.04
C THR A 78 -0.69 -10.53 1.60
N SER A 79 -0.30 -11.76 1.40
CA SER A 79 -0.21 -12.31 0.06
C SER A 79 -0.30 -13.80 0.13
N GLY A 80 -0.64 -14.37 -0.92
CA GLY A 80 -0.82 -15.79 -0.94
C GLY A 80 0.39 -16.59 -0.62
N ASN A 81 1.52 -15.95 -0.59
CA ASN A 81 2.67 -16.74 -0.34
C ASN A 81 3.16 -16.67 1.01
N ALA A 82 2.64 -15.86 1.81
CA ALA A 82 3.09 -15.79 3.14
C ALA A 82 2.97 -17.07 3.84
N ILE A 83 2.21 -17.85 3.32
CA ILE A 83 1.99 -19.01 3.90
C ILE A 83 3.02 -19.87 4.05
N ASN A 84 3.55 -20.02 3.23
CA ASN A 84 4.38 -20.93 3.28
C ASN A 84 5.26 -20.97 4.30
N LEU A 85 5.38 -20.23 4.84
CA LEU A 85 6.22 -20.21 5.75
C LEU A 85 6.14 -20.95 6.78
N GLU A 86 5.56 -20.93 7.16
CA GLU A 86 5.51 -21.47 8.19
C GLU A 86 5.52 -22.55 8.28
N ALA A 87 5.47 -22.57 7.64
CA ALA A 87 5.37 -23.74 7.76
C ALA A 87 6.25 -24.40 8.34
#